data_3299f6a3bdebf57321686414999ce753
#
_entry.id   3299f6a3bdebf57321686414999ce753
#
_cell.length_a   1.000
_cell.length_b   1.000
_cell.length_c   1.000
_cell.angle_alpha   90.00
_cell.angle_beta   90.00
_cell.angle_gamma   90.00
#
_symmetry.space_group_name_H-M   'P 1'
#
loop_
_entity.id
_entity.type
_entity.pdbx_description
1 polymer ?
#
loop_
_entity_poly.entity_id
_entity_poly.type
_entity_poly.pdbx_seq_one_letter_code
_entity_poly.pdbx_strand_id
1 'polypeptide(L)'
;MNKQKSLLLIVILAVAVCYANISGLDVYALDEAKNAEAAREMFESGDYVVPYYNYQLRTDKPPLHYYFMAAGYSIFGVNEFGARFFSSLMGVFTIMITFLFARKHFGEKAGLNAALVLISSIHLALQFHMSVPDPYLVFFLTWAFYSFYEAYKTNNKWQLLSFYFAIGCGVLTKGPVAIGLPGLAALIFLFTQRDFKWKTVWRLQPFGGLLLALLISVPWFYAVHVETDGAWTQEFFFKHNFSRFSDSMEGHSGSPLLTFAFVFGLGMLAFIPFSVQSFKNTWKERKDSAMMYVLISASVIVVFFAISSTKLPNYTVPSYPLIAILIGAYIAKIDNQWFANLGNRIGLFFYAILLIGFPVGIYFGLKGDKSLSELTNLAFYFIPLSVVGIFILKQGIARKNIESVLWMNISVWCVTIMLFFHLIFPQVDGQNPVRQTLPEMDTSKTIIAFKRLNPAFVFALKREIPMYNDVETIKQIMGSQPSGYLISRTEFQEELEAIPGLEFQDKARDLFENPTTLVMKWGMD
;
A
#
# COMPACT_ATOMS: atom_id res chain seq x y z
N MET A 1 7.43 -28.54 -13.32
CA MET A 1 8.37 -27.46 -13.70
C MET A 1 9.63 -27.60 -12.86
N ASN A 2 10.83 -27.40 -13.42
CA ASN A 2 12.09 -27.45 -12.65
C ASN A 2 12.10 -26.26 -11.66
N LYS A 3 12.71 -26.46 -10.46
CA LYS A 3 12.78 -25.44 -9.37
C LYS A 3 13.31 -24.07 -9.82
N GLN A 4 14.30 -24.06 -10.73
CA GLN A 4 14.84 -22.82 -11.29
C GLN A 4 13.85 -22.13 -12.24
N LYS A 5 13.10 -22.89 -13.05
CA LYS A 5 12.11 -22.34 -13.97
C LYS A 5 10.92 -21.72 -13.23
N SER A 6 10.50 -22.32 -12.10
CA SER A 6 9.43 -21.73 -11.26
C SER A 6 9.86 -20.40 -10.66
N LEU A 7 11.06 -20.33 -10.10
CA LEU A 7 11.58 -19.09 -9.52
C LEU A 7 11.71 -17.98 -10.57
N LEU A 8 12.29 -18.31 -11.75
CA LEU A 8 12.45 -17.35 -12.84
C LEU A 8 11.09 -16.81 -13.31
N LEU A 9 10.10 -17.69 -13.50
CA LEU A 9 8.74 -17.28 -13.87
C LEU A 9 8.14 -16.31 -12.85
N ILE A 10 8.25 -16.62 -11.55
CA ILE A 10 7.71 -15.76 -10.49
C ILE A 10 8.42 -14.41 -10.47
N VAL A 11 9.74 -14.36 -10.63
CA VAL A 11 10.49 -13.10 -10.69
C VAL A 11 10.04 -12.26 -11.89
N ILE A 12 9.93 -12.85 -13.08
CA ILE A 12 9.47 -12.14 -14.28
C ILE A 12 8.05 -11.56 -14.08
N LEU A 13 7.13 -12.37 -13.59
CA LEU A 13 5.74 -11.92 -13.35
C LEU A 13 5.66 -10.86 -12.25
N ALA A 14 6.42 -11.03 -11.16
CA ALA A 14 6.47 -10.06 -10.07
C ALA A 14 7.03 -8.70 -10.55
N VAL A 15 8.13 -8.72 -11.33
CA VAL A 15 8.68 -7.51 -11.94
C VAL A 15 7.67 -6.88 -12.89
N ALA A 16 7.06 -7.65 -13.78
CA ALA A 16 6.07 -7.14 -14.73
C ALA A 16 4.90 -6.43 -14.01
N VAL A 17 4.38 -7.03 -12.94
CA VAL A 17 3.25 -6.46 -12.19
C VAL A 17 3.68 -5.30 -11.30
N CYS A 18 4.77 -5.41 -10.52
CA CYS A 18 5.16 -4.36 -9.57
C CYS A 18 5.75 -3.12 -10.25
N TYR A 19 6.27 -3.24 -11.48
CA TYR A 19 6.82 -2.10 -12.24
C TYR A 19 5.92 -1.64 -13.39
N ALA A 20 4.68 -2.15 -13.47
CA ALA A 20 3.76 -1.78 -14.55
C ALA A 20 3.49 -0.27 -14.55
N ASN A 21 4.06 0.45 -15.50
CA ASN A 21 3.83 1.90 -15.73
C ASN A 21 4.06 2.81 -14.50
N ILE A 22 5.02 2.50 -13.62
CA ILE A 22 5.28 3.31 -12.41
C ILE A 22 5.73 4.75 -12.71
N SER A 23 6.25 5.02 -13.91
CA SER A 23 6.68 6.34 -14.38
C SER A 23 5.60 7.13 -15.09
N GLY A 24 4.51 6.48 -15.54
CA GLY A 24 3.46 7.10 -16.35
C GLY A 24 2.30 7.70 -15.54
N LEU A 25 2.38 7.67 -14.23
CA LEU A 25 1.37 8.16 -13.31
C LEU A 25 1.98 9.25 -12.43
N ASP A 26 1.26 10.36 -12.25
CA ASP A 26 1.73 11.44 -11.39
C ASP A 26 1.83 10.99 -9.92
N VAL A 27 2.72 11.62 -9.18
CA VAL A 27 2.77 11.52 -7.72
C VAL A 27 1.68 12.45 -7.16
N TYR A 28 0.45 11.92 -7.10
CA TYR A 28 -0.73 12.73 -6.83
C TYR A 28 -1.39 12.44 -5.47
N ALA A 29 -1.56 11.16 -5.10
CA ALA A 29 -2.25 10.81 -3.84
C ALA A 29 -1.62 11.53 -2.64
N LEU A 30 -2.44 12.09 -1.72
CA LEU A 30 -1.99 12.98 -0.64
C LEU A 30 -0.77 12.48 0.12
N ASP A 31 -0.85 11.23 0.63
CA ASP A 31 0.26 10.65 1.38
C ASP A 31 1.49 10.42 0.48
N GLU A 32 1.28 10.02 -0.78
CA GLU A 32 2.36 9.80 -1.71
C GLU A 32 3.10 11.10 -2.04
N ALA A 33 2.36 12.15 -2.40
CA ALA A 33 2.93 13.44 -2.75
C ALA A 33 3.74 14.05 -1.59
N LYS A 34 3.18 13.99 -0.37
CA LYS A 34 3.90 14.45 0.82
C LYS A 34 5.17 13.66 1.10
N ASN A 35 5.15 12.34 0.91
CA ASN A 35 6.33 11.51 1.18
C ASN A 35 7.40 11.69 0.09
N ALA A 36 6.99 11.76 -1.17
CA ALA A 36 7.92 11.99 -2.28
C ALA A 36 8.59 13.38 -2.18
N GLU A 37 7.81 14.39 -1.81
CA GLU A 37 8.34 15.74 -1.59
C GLU A 37 9.29 15.79 -0.40
N ALA A 38 8.93 15.20 0.76
CA ALA A 38 9.82 15.16 1.90
C ALA A 38 11.15 14.46 1.59
N ALA A 39 11.11 13.39 0.80
CA ALA A 39 12.32 12.72 0.34
C ALA A 39 13.14 13.60 -0.63
N ARG A 40 12.47 14.43 -1.47
CA ARG A 40 13.14 15.38 -2.35
C ARG A 40 13.86 16.47 -1.54
N GLU A 41 13.15 17.06 -0.57
CA GLU A 41 13.73 18.11 0.29
C GLU A 41 14.94 17.58 1.08
N MET A 42 14.84 16.35 1.64
CA MET A 42 15.99 15.69 2.29
C MET A 42 17.16 15.45 1.31
N PHE A 43 16.86 15.02 0.09
CA PHE A 43 17.87 14.74 -0.93
C PHE A 43 18.58 16.01 -1.39
N GLU A 44 17.86 17.11 -1.61
CA GLU A 44 18.40 18.37 -2.09
C GLU A 44 19.13 19.16 -0.99
N SER A 45 18.63 19.13 0.26
CA SER A 45 19.28 19.78 1.38
C SER A 45 20.50 19.01 1.90
N GLY A 46 20.55 17.69 1.69
CA GLY A 46 21.56 16.81 2.32
C GLY A 46 21.28 16.54 3.80
N ASP A 47 20.19 17.04 4.37
CA ASP A 47 19.75 16.72 5.72
C ASP A 47 18.92 15.42 5.71
N TYR A 48 19.53 14.33 6.16
CA TYR A 48 18.87 13.03 6.27
C TYR A 48 18.33 12.73 7.67
N VAL A 49 18.35 13.71 8.59
CA VAL A 49 17.85 13.55 9.95
C VAL A 49 16.44 14.10 10.10
N VAL A 50 16.22 15.37 9.76
CA VAL A 50 14.93 16.03 9.96
C VAL A 50 14.12 16.04 8.66
N PRO A 51 12.96 15.34 8.59
CA PRO A 51 12.10 15.40 7.42
C PRO A 51 11.28 16.69 7.41
N TYR A 52 11.27 17.36 6.27
CA TYR A 52 10.44 18.51 5.97
C TYR A 52 9.46 18.18 4.85
N TYR A 53 8.40 18.94 4.76
CA TYR A 53 7.45 18.97 3.65
C TYR A 53 7.00 20.41 3.43
N ASN A 54 7.20 20.92 2.25
CA ASN A 54 6.99 22.32 1.90
C ASN A 54 7.77 23.24 2.88
N TYR A 55 9.00 22.82 3.21
CA TYR A 55 9.93 23.45 4.15
C TYR A 55 9.41 23.61 5.59
N GLN A 56 8.38 22.84 5.96
CA GLN A 56 7.87 22.76 7.33
C GLN A 56 8.13 21.39 7.93
N LEU A 57 8.39 21.35 9.26
CA LEU A 57 8.68 20.10 9.97
C LEU A 57 7.59 19.04 9.74
N ARG A 58 8.00 17.86 9.26
CA ARG A 58 7.11 16.73 9.02
C ARG A 58 7.33 15.62 10.05
N THR A 59 6.33 15.38 10.89
CA THR A 59 6.43 14.47 12.05
C THR A 59 5.74 13.12 11.84
N ASP A 60 5.18 12.84 10.64
CA ASP A 60 4.27 11.73 10.41
C ASP A 60 4.95 10.35 10.37
N LYS A 61 6.17 10.26 9.84
CA LYS A 61 6.80 8.99 9.47
C LYS A 61 8.31 8.98 9.77
N PRO A 62 8.84 7.82 10.23
CA PRO A 62 10.30 7.63 10.35
C PRO A 62 10.96 7.52 8.96
N PRO A 63 12.32 7.59 8.84
CA PRO A 63 12.99 8.00 7.62
C PRO A 63 13.28 6.91 6.60
N LEU A 64 13.15 5.61 6.91
CA LEU A 64 13.74 4.56 6.07
C LEU A 64 13.22 4.59 4.63
N HIS A 65 11.93 4.84 4.44
CA HIS A 65 11.36 4.94 3.10
C HIS A 65 11.84 6.21 2.35
N TYR A 66 12.09 7.34 3.05
CA TYR A 66 12.71 8.52 2.45
C TYR A 66 14.13 8.24 1.97
N TYR A 67 14.92 7.46 2.72
CA TYR A 67 16.27 7.07 2.31
C TYR A 67 16.26 6.23 1.02
N PHE A 68 15.30 5.32 0.89
CA PHE A 68 15.13 4.56 -0.35
C PHE A 68 14.69 5.45 -1.52
N MET A 69 13.80 6.42 -1.29
CA MET A 69 13.40 7.38 -2.31
C MET A 69 14.58 8.27 -2.71
N ALA A 70 15.34 8.81 -1.75
CA ALA A 70 16.54 9.60 -2.02
C ALA A 70 17.60 8.80 -2.81
N ALA A 71 17.78 7.51 -2.50
CA ALA A 71 18.61 6.61 -3.31
C ALA A 71 18.04 6.46 -4.73
N GLY A 72 16.72 6.36 -4.89
CA GLY A 72 16.06 6.36 -6.19
C GLY A 72 16.30 7.66 -6.96
N TYR A 73 16.17 8.79 -6.29
CA TYR A 73 16.45 10.11 -6.88
C TYR A 73 17.91 10.28 -7.31
N SER A 74 18.85 9.74 -6.53
CA SER A 74 20.27 9.79 -6.89
C SER A 74 20.60 8.99 -8.15
N ILE A 75 19.85 7.91 -8.44
CA ILE A 75 20.10 7.02 -9.58
C ILE A 75 19.29 7.44 -10.81
N PHE A 76 18.04 7.82 -10.62
CA PHE A 76 17.07 8.04 -11.71
C PHE A 76 16.61 9.50 -11.86
N GLY A 77 17.09 10.38 -10.97
CA GLY A 77 16.62 11.77 -10.87
C GLY A 77 15.33 11.90 -10.05
N VAL A 78 15.01 13.15 -9.66
CA VAL A 78 13.79 13.49 -8.93
C VAL A 78 12.59 13.45 -9.87
N ASN A 79 11.95 12.29 -9.93
CA ASN A 79 10.77 12.01 -10.76
C ASN A 79 9.96 10.84 -10.16
N GLU A 80 8.84 10.54 -10.79
CA GLU A 80 7.89 9.50 -10.37
C GLU A 80 8.54 8.11 -10.30
N PHE A 81 9.40 7.78 -11.28
CA PHE A 81 10.13 6.51 -11.32
C PHE A 81 11.10 6.40 -10.16
N GLY A 82 11.91 7.44 -9.93
CA GLY A 82 12.87 7.49 -8.82
C GLY A 82 12.18 7.35 -7.46
N ALA A 83 11.03 8.03 -7.27
CA ALA A 83 10.24 7.94 -6.04
C ALA A 83 9.73 6.51 -5.76
N ARG A 84 9.27 5.78 -6.80
CA ARG A 84 8.57 4.49 -6.68
C ARG A 84 9.45 3.27 -6.86
N PHE A 85 10.66 3.42 -7.41
CA PHE A 85 11.51 2.29 -7.78
C PHE A 85 11.69 1.28 -6.65
N PHE A 86 12.07 1.72 -5.46
CA PHE A 86 12.31 0.83 -4.34
C PHE A 86 11.03 0.28 -3.71
N SER A 87 9.90 1.01 -3.75
CA SER A 87 8.59 0.48 -3.36
C SER A 87 8.22 -0.74 -4.20
N SER A 88 8.37 -0.63 -5.53
CA SER A 88 8.13 -1.73 -6.47
C SER A 88 9.09 -2.89 -6.24
N LEU A 89 10.36 -2.62 -5.93
CA LEU A 89 11.36 -3.64 -5.60
C LEU A 89 10.99 -4.41 -4.32
N MET A 90 10.47 -3.72 -3.29
CA MET A 90 9.96 -4.39 -2.08
C MET A 90 8.79 -5.32 -2.41
N GLY A 91 7.96 -4.97 -3.40
CA GLY A 91 6.91 -5.85 -3.91
C GLY A 91 7.47 -7.14 -4.50
N VAL A 92 8.45 -7.03 -5.40
CA VAL A 92 9.13 -8.20 -5.99
C VAL A 92 9.73 -9.08 -4.90
N PHE A 93 10.45 -8.49 -3.94
CA PHE A 93 11.06 -9.25 -2.85
C PHE A 93 10.01 -9.90 -1.93
N THR A 94 8.90 -9.23 -1.64
CA THR A 94 7.80 -9.79 -0.84
C THR A 94 7.20 -11.03 -1.51
N ILE A 95 6.92 -10.97 -2.81
CA ILE A 95 6.41 -12.10 -3.59
C ILE A 95 7.45 -13.24 -3.61
N MET A 96 8.71 -12.92 -3.83
CA MET A 96 9.80 -13.90 -3.90
C MET A 96 10.01 -14.63 -2.57
N ILE A 97 10.12 -13.92 -1.44
CA ILE A 97 10.31 -14.56 -0.14
C ILE A 97 9.08 -15.37 0.29
N THR A 98 7.88 -14.94 -0.11
CA THR A 98 6.64 -15.71 0.12
C THR A 98 6.64 -17.01 -0.68
N PHE A 99 7.04 -16.97 -1.97
CA PHE A 99 7.26 -18.16 -2.78
C PHE A 99 8.24 -19.12 -2.12
N LEU A 100 9.41 -18.61 -1.71
CA LEU A 100 10.48 -19.42 -1.14
C LEU A 100 10.06 -20.08 0.19
N PHE A 101 9.41 -19.34 1.07
CA PHE A 101 8.91 -19.86 2.34
C PHE A 101 7.82 -20.92 2.12
N ALA A 102 6.81 -20.61 1.32
CA ALA A 102 5.72 -21.55 1.03
C ALA A 102 6.22 -22.81 0.33
N ARG A 103 7.17 -22.68 -0.62
CA ARG A 103 7.82 -23.82 -1.29
C ARG A 103 8.56 -24.73 -0.31
N LYS A 104 9.29 -24.13 0.64
CA LYS A 104 10.08 -24.88 1.61
C LYS A 104 9.20 -25.71 2.57
N HIS A 105 8.09 -25.15 3.03
CA HIS A 105 7.28 -25.77 4.08
C HIS A 105 6.07 -26.54 3.54
N PHE A 106 5.55 -26.18 2.36
CA PHE A 106 4.31 -26.75 1.81
C PHE A 106 4.46 -27.32 0.40
N GLY A 107 5.69 -27.28 -0.17
CA GLY A 107 6.04 -27.86 -1.47
C GLY A 107 5.95 -26.87 -2.63
N GLU A 108 6.50 -27.28 -3.78
CA GLU A 108 6.68 -26.45 -4.98
C GLU A 108 5.36 -25.84 -5.50
N LYS A 109 4.29 -26.66 -5.58
CA LYS A 109 2.97 -26.21 -6.04
C LYS A 109 2.37 -25.15 -5.10
N ALA A 110 2.54 -25.32 -3.79
CA ALA A 110 2.04 -24.37 -2.80
C ALA A 110 2.79 -23.03 -2.90
N GLY A 111 4.11 -23.07 -3.07
CA GLY A 111 4.90 -21.87 -3.30
C GLY A 111 4.48 -21.12 -4.56
N LEU A 112 4.36 -21.83 -5.68
CA LEU A 112 3.91 -21.24 -6.95
C LEU A 112 2.53 -20.57 -6.81
N ASN A 113 1.58 -21.30 -6.22
CA ASN A 113 0.23 -20.76 -6.03
C ASN A 113 0.20 -19.56 -5.09
N ALA A 114 0.96 -19.57 -3.98
CA ALA A 114 1.03 -18.43 -3.07
C ALA A 114 1.56 -17.16 -3.76
N ALA A 115 2.61 -17.30 -4.57
CA ALA A 115 3.13 -16.19 -5.35
C ALA A 115 2.12 -15.69 -6.40
N LEU A 116 1.44 -16.59 -7.11
CA LEU A 116 0.42 -16.24 -8.09
C LEU A 116 -0.82 -15.58 -7.45
N VAL A 117 -1.19 -15.94 -6.22
CA VAL A 117 -2.22 -15.24 -5.44
C VAL A 117 -1.83 -13.78 -5.21
N LEU A 118 -0.58 -13.52 -4.82
CA LEU A 118 -0.09 -12.14 -4.61
C LEU A 118 -0.01 -11.36 -5.92
N ILE A 119 0.53 -11.96 -6.98
CA ILE A 119 0.65 -11.34 -8.31
C ILE A 119 -0.71 -10.95 -8.88
N SER A 120 -1.76 -11.72 -8.57
CA SER A 120 -3.14 -11.45 -9.03
C SER A 120 -3.91 -10.49 -8.11
N SER A 121 -3.30 -9.95 -7.06
CA SER A 121 -3.93 -8.99 -6.15
C SER A 121 -3.74 -7.56 -6.64
N ILE A 122 -4.80 -6.96 -7.18
CA ILE A 122 -4.77 -5.56 -7.65
C ILE A 122 -4.47 -4.58 -6.51
N HIS A 123 -4.99 -4.82 -5.30
CA HIS A 123 -4.73 -3.96 -4.16
C HIS A 123 -3.27 -4.03 -3.70
N LEU A 124 -2.65 -5.22 -3.73
CA LEU A 124 -1.22 -5.36 -3.46
C LEU A 124 -0.39 -4.65 -4.53
N ALA A 125 -0.75 -4.80 -5.81
CA ALA A 125 -0.08 -4.11 -6.90
C ALA A 125 -0.16 -2.58 -6.73
N LEU A 126 -1.35 -2.02 -6.47
CA LEU A 126 -1.53 -0.60 -6.17
C LEU A 126 -0.62 -0.14 -5.03
N GLN A 127 -0.54 -0.92 -3.95
CA GLN A 127 0.29 -0.57 -2.79
C GLN A 127 1.77 -0.46 -3.15
N PHE A 128 2.30 -1.35 -3.99
CA PHE A 128 3.70 -1.32 -4.41
C PHE A 128 4.01 -0.31 -5.52
N HIS A 129 2.97 0.31 -6.12
CA HIS A 129 3.12 1.42 -7.07
C HIS A 129 3.20 2.79 -6.39
N MET A 130 3.05 2.86 -5.06
CA MET A 130 3.04 4.13 -4.34
C MET A 130 4.36 4.36 -3.58
N SER A 131 4.87 5.59 -3.61
CA SER A 131 6.03 6.02 -2.83
C SER A 131 5.61 6.41 -1.40
N VAL A 132 5.21 5.40 -0.62
CA VAL A 132 4.75 5.51 0.78
C VAL A 132 5.47 4.48 1.67
N PRO A 133 5.41 4.59 3.01
CA PRO A 133 6.10 3.63 3.90
C PRO A 133 5.53 2.20 3.86
N ASP A 134 4.27 2.02 3.45
CA ASP A 134 3.59 0.73 3.51
C ASP A 134 4.26 -0.41 2.73
N PRO A 135 4.75 -0.23 1.48
CA PRO A 135 5.51 -1.25 0.75
C PRO A 135 6.69 -1.83 1.55
N TYR A 136 7.43 -0.94 2.19
CA TYR A 136 8.60 -1.33 3.00
C TYR A 136 8.18 -2.07 4.26
N LEU A 137 7.13 -1.60 4.95
CA LEU A 137 6.59 -2.29 6.11
C LEU A 137 6.09 -3.70 5.77
N VAL A 138 5.37 -3.87 4.65
CA VAL A 138 4.89 -5.18 4.18
C VAL A 138 6.07 -6.12 3.97
N PHE A 139 7.13 -5.66 3.31
CA PHE A 139 8.33 -6.45 3.10
C PHE A 139 9.01 -6.83 4.42
N PHE A 140 9.33 -5.86 5.28
CA PHE A 140 10.05 -6.13 6.52
C PHE A 140 9.25 -6.99 7.50
N LEU A 141 7.92 -6.79 7.60
CA LEU A 141 7.07 -7.66 8.41
C LEU A 141 7.03 -9.08 7.85
N THR A 142 6.88 -9.25 6.54
CA THR A 142 6.91 -10.56 5.88
C THR A 142 8.24 -11.26 6.13
N TRP A 143 9.34 -10.55 5.98
CA TRP A 143 10.68 -11.04 6.26
C TRP A 143 10.84 -11.44 7.73
N ALA A 144 10.38 -10.60 8.66
CA ALA A 144 10.41 -10.90 10.09
C ALA A 144 9.61 -12.18 10.42
N PHE A 145 8.36 -12.29 9.95
CA PHE A 145 7.56 -13.48 10.20
C PHE A 145 8.23 -14.76 9.72
N TYR A 146 8.78 -14.76 8.50
CA TYR A 146 9.40 -15.96 7.95
C TYR A 146 10.73 -16.29 8.65
N SER A 147 11.54 -15.28 8.94
CA SER A 147 12.81 -15.47 9.67
C SER A 147 12.61 -15.97 11.09
N PHE A 148 11.57 -15.51 11.79
CA PHE A 148 11.23 -16.03 13.12
C PHE A 148 10.92 -17.53 13.08
N TYR A 149 10.03 -17.95 12.16
CA TYR A 149 9.68 -19.37 12.06
C TYR A 149 10.89 -20.23 11.70
N GLU A 150 11.71 -19.77 10.77
CA GLU A 150 12.95 -20.45 10.39
C GLU A 150 13.93 -20.55 11.56
N ALA A 151 14.14 -19.48 12.31
CA ALA A 151 14.98 -19.49 13.51
C ALA A 151 14.44 -20.45 14.58
N TYR A 152 13.14 -20.43 14.84
CA TYR A 152 12.49 -21.32 15.77
C TYR A 152 12.67 -22.79 15.37
N LYS A 153 12.47 -23.14 14.08
CA LYS A 153 12.48 -24.51 13.58
C LYS A 153 13.87 -25.08 13.44
N THR A 154 14.84 -24.28 13.01
CA THR A 154 16.19 -24.75 12.65
C THR A 154 17.27 -24.39 13.65
N ASN A 155 16.97 -23.57 14.65
CA ASN A 155 17.94 -22.97 15.58
C ASN A 155 19.06 -22.17 14.89
N ASN A 156 18.80 -21.67 13.69
CA ASN A 156 19.77 -20.92 12.91
C ASN A 156 19.87 -19.48 13.44
N LYS A 157 21.06 -19.12 13.95
CA LYS A 157 21.34 -17.79 14.51
C LYS A 157 21.26 -16.68 13.45
N TRP A 158 21.58 -16.97 12.19
CA TRP A 158 21.45 -16.00 11.11
C TRP A 158 19.99 -15.66 10.80
N GLN A 159 19.08 -16.63 10.89
CA GLN A 159 17.66 -16.36 10.76
C GLN A 159 17.12 -15.55 11.95
N LEU A 160 17.66 -15.80 13.15
CA LEU A 160 17.30 -15.01 14.32
C LEU A 160 17.80 -13.57 14.22
N LEU A 161 19.05 -13.37 13.77
CA LEU A 161 19.62 -12.06 13.48
C LEU A 161 18.77 -11.33 12.42
N SER A 162 18.42 -12.03 11.35
CA SER A 162 17.58 -11.55 10.25
C SER A 162 16.20 -11.11 10.72
N PHE A 163 15.60 -11.85 11.66
CA PHE A 163 14.33 -11.48 12.30
C PHE A 163 14.39 -10.12 13.00
N TYR A 164 15.36 -9.94 13.88
CA TYR A 164 15.50 -8.69 14.63
C TYR A 164 15.99 -7.52 13.77
N PHE A 165 16.80 -7.78 12.76
CA PHE A 165 17.18 -6.80 11.76
C PHE A 165 15.95 -6.28 11.00
N ALA A 166 15.10 -7.19 10.51
CA ALA A 166 13.87 -6.81 9.81
C ALA A 166 12.90 -6.01 10.71
N ILE A 167 12.82 -6.35 12.00
CA ILE A 167 12.06 -5.56 12.99
C ILE A 167 12.65 -4.15 13.11
N GLY A 168 13.97 -4.01 13.26
CA GLY A 168 14.63 -2.70 13.36
C GLY A 168 14.37 -1.80 12.15
N CYS A 169 14.48 -2.36 10.94
CA CYS A 169 14.12 -1.68 9.69
C CYS A 169 12.62 -1.33 9.64
N GLY A 170 11.76 -2.24 10.09
CA GLY A 170 10.32 -1.98 10.17
C GLY A 170 9.99 -0.83 11.13
N VAL A 171 10.70 -0.70 12.26
CA VAL A 171 10.56 0.42 13.20
C VAL A 171 10.96 1.73 12.53
N LEU A 172 12.05 1.76 11.79
CA LEU A 172 12.47 2.93 10.99
C LEU A 172 11.54 3.22 9.80
N THR A 173 10.61 2.32 9.48
CA THR A 173 9.62 2.52 8.42
C THR A 173 8.30 3.08 8.95
N LYS A 174 7.76 2.51 10.02
CA LYS A 174 6.41 2.87 10.52
C LYS A 174 6.26 2.82 12.05
N GLY A 175 7.36 2.67 12.77
CA GLY A 175 7.38 2.73 14.23
C GLY A 175 7.01 1.42 14.95
N PRO A 176 6.41 1.51 16.17
CA PRO A 176 6.27 0.38 17.10
C PRO A 176 5.48 -0.83 16.59
N VAL A 177 4.60 -0.65 15.61
CA VAL A 177 3.80 -1.74 15.01
C VAL A 177 4.68 -2.86 14.47
N ALA A 178 5.90 -2.53 14.02
CA ALA A 178 6.86 -3.51 13.50
C ALA A 178 7.47 -4.42 14.58
N ILE A 179 7.44 -4.02 15.83
CA ILE A 179 7.78 -4.88 16.99
C ILE A 179 6.54 -5.65 17.45
N GLY A 180 5.42 -4.93 17.58
CA GLY A 180 4.19 -5.45 18.21
C GLY A 180 3.60 -6.63 17.47
N LEU A 181 3.44 -6.54 16.14
CA LEU A 181 2.78 -7.60 15.37
C LEU A 181 3.59 -8.91 15.33
N PRO A 182 4.90 -8.92 14.96
CA PRO A 182 5.68 -10.15 15.00
C PRO A 182 5.88 -10.69 16.41
N GLY A 183 6.07 -9.81 17.41
CA GLY A 183 6.20 -10.21 18.81
C GLY A 183 4.95 -10.90 19.35
N LEU A 184 3.77 -10.32 19.09
CA LEU A 184 2.49 -10.92 19.51
C LEU A 184 2.25 -12.26 18.80
N ALA A 185 2.53 -12.35 17.49
CA ALA A 185 2.39 -13.61 16.76
C ALA A 185 3.34 -14.68 17.29
N ALA A 186 4.59 -14.32 17.59
CA ALA A 186 5.57 -15.23 18.17
C ALA A 186 5.12 -15.76 19.55
N LEU A 187 4.62 -14.88 20.43
CA LEU A 187 4.11 -15.25 21.74
C LEU A 187 2.91 -16.22 21.62
N ILE A 188 1.88 -15.87 20.84
CA ILE A 188 0.70 -16.72 20.65
C ILE A 188 1.10 -18.08 20.08
N PHE A 189 2.04 -18.09 19.12
CA PHE A 189 2.54 -19.32 18.51
C PHE A 189 3.23 -20.21 19.56
N LEU A 190 4.15 -19.68 20.36
CA LEU A 190 4.85 -20.43 21.39
C LEU A 190 3.89 -21.02 22.44
N PHE A 191 2.88 -20.25 22.85
CA PHE A 191 1.82 -20.76 23.74
C PHE A 191 1.02 -21.89 23.07
N THR A 192 0.63 -21.73 21.81
CA THR A 192 -0.12 -22.73 21.05
C THR A 192 0.66 -24.02 20.86
N GLN A 193 1.98 -23.92 20.66
CA GLN A 193 2.88 -25.08 20.57
C GLN A 193 3.25 -25.68 21.93
N ARG A 194 2.78 -25.12 23.05
CA ARG A 194 3.17 -25.48 24.43
C ARG A 194 4.68 -25.42 24.64
N ASP A 195 5.36 -24.53 23.90
CA ASP A 195 6.81 -24.37 23.94
C ASP A 195 7.25 -22.99 24.46
N PHE A 196 6.36 -22.30 25.17
CA PHE A 196 6.69 -21.12 25.94
C PHE A 196 7.45 -21.52 27.22
N LYS A 197 8.68 -22.02 27.03
CA LYS A 197 9.58 -22.51 28.07
C LYS A 197 10.78 -21.59 28.17
N TRP A 198 11.33 -21.45 29.37
CA TRP A 198 12.52 -20.62 29.60
C TRP A 198 13.67 -20.93 28.62
N LYS A 199 13.95 -22.21 28.37
CA LYS A 199 14.97 -22.67 27.42
C LYS A 199 14.69 -22.17 25.99
N THR A 200 13.45 -22.22 25.53
CA THR A 200 13.05 -21.76 24.19
C THR A 200 13.15 -20.24 24.09
N VAL A 201 12.67 -19.52 25.12
CA VAL A 201 12.75 -18.05 25.17
C VAL A 201 14.20 -17.57 25.13
N TRP A 202 15.09 -18.16 25.96
CA TRP A 202 16.51 -17.82 25.95
C TRP A 202 17.19 -18.15 24.61
N ARG A 203 16.80 -19.25 23.97
CA ARG A 203 17.29 -19.60 22.63
C ARG A 203 16.93 -18.57 21.58
N LEU A 204 15.75 -17.98 21.68
CA LEU A 204 15.27 -16.90 20.79
C LEU A 204 15.86 -15.53 21.12
N GLN A 205 16.64 -15.42 22.19
CA GLN A 205 17.40 -14.23 22.59
C GLN A 205 16.61 -12.89 22.52
N PRO A 206 15.42 -12.79 23.15
CA PRO A 206 14.56 -11.62 22.99
C PRO A 206 15.25 -10.31 23.41
N PHE A 207 16.05 -10.33 24.46
CA PHE A 207 16.75 -9.13 24.95
C PHE A 207 17.88 -8.71 23.98
N GLY A 208 18.74 -9.64 23.56
CA GLY A 208 19.80 -9.35 22.59
C GLY A 208 19.24 -8.94 21.23
N GLY A 209 18.15 -9.57 20.82
CA GLY A 209 17.47 -9.24 19.58
C GLY A 209 16.77 -7.88 19.62
N LEU A 210 16.08 -7.57 20.72
CA LEU A 210 15.49 -6.25 20.92
C LEU A 210 16.57 -5.16 20.94
N LEU A 211 17.71 -5.42 21.61
CA LEU A 211 18.85 -4.51 21.59
C LEU A 211 19.34 -4.26 20.17
N LEU A 212 19.44 -5.29 19.32
CA LEU A 212 19.80 -5.11 17.90
C LEU A 212 18.79 -4.23 17.17
N ALA A 213 17.49 -4.50 17.32
CA ALA A 213 16.44 -3.70 16.69
C ALA A 213 16.49 -2.23 17.15
N LEU A 214 16.78 -1.99 18.42
CA LEU A 214 16.95 -0.66 18.98
C LEU A 214 18.25 0.01 18.48
N LEU A 215 19.35 -0.72 18.35
CA LEU A 215 20.59 -0.20 17.79
C LEU A 215 20.45 0.26 16.34
N ILE A 216 19.53 -0.36 15.58
CA ILE A 216 19.20 0.04 14.21
C ILE A 216 18.32 1.29 14.22
N SER A 217 17.33 1.36 15.10
CA SER A 217 16.29 2.39 15.04
C SER A 217 16.54 3.61 15.92
N VAL A 218 16.98 3.43 17.15
CA VAL A 218 17.13 4.52 18.13
C VAL A 218 18.11 5.62 17.72
N PRO A 219 19.24 5.34 17.04
CA PRO A 219 20.15 6.41 16.64
C PRO A 219 19.48 7.53 15.87
N TRP A 220 18.61 7.19 14.91
CA TRP A 220 17.87 8.21 14.17
C TRP A 220 16.81 8.92 15.03
N PHE A 221 16.04 8.18 15.84
CA PHE A 221 15.06 8.79 16.74
C PHE A 221 15.71 9.74 17.76
N TYR A 222 16.93 9.41 18.21
CA TYR A 222 17.70 10.28 19.09
C TYR A 222 18.17 11.54 18.35
N ALA A 223 18.71 11.38 17.13
CA ALA A 223 19.18 12.52 16.36
C ALA A 223 18.04 13.50 16.05
N VAL A 224 16.91 13.03 15.53
CA VAL A 224 15.76 13.90 15.23
C VAL A 224 15.15 14.52 16.48
N HIS A 225 15.20 13.83 17.63
CA HIS A 225 14.76 14.38 18.91
C HIS A 225 15.61 15.58 19.32
N VAL A 226 16.94 15.46 19.22
CA VAL A 226 17.87 16.51 19.57
C VAL A 226 17.75 17.69 18.59
N GLU A 227 17.70 17.45 17.29
CA GLU A 227 17.65 18.51 16.28
C GLU A 227 16.32 19.27 16.24
N THR A 228 15.24 18.69 16.79
CA THR A 228 13.92 19.33 16.83
C THR A 228 13.44 19.68 18.23
N ASP A 229 14.35 19.72 19.24
CA ASP A 229 14.02 19.96 20.66
C ASP A 229 12.83 19.09 21.14
N GLY A 230 12.77 17.84 20.65
CA GLY A 230 11.74 16.87 20.99
C GLY A 230 10.41 17.00 20.24
N ALA A 231 10.20 18.04 19.46
CA ALA A 231 8.92 18.29 18.74
C ALA A 231 8.54 17.12 17.84
N TRP A 232 9.47 16.61 17.03
CA TRP A 232 9.22 15.50 16.13
C TRP A 232 8.78 14.23 16.88
N THR A 233 9.53 13.84 17.90
CA THR A 233 9.27 12.60 18.64
C THR A 233 7.99 12.67 19.45
N GLN A 234 7.67 13.82 20.03
CA GLN A 234 6.43 14.03 20.78
C GLN A 234 5.21 13.86 19.86
N GLU A 235 5.19 14.53 18.70
CA GLU A 235 4.07 14.41 17.76
C GLU A 235 3.98 12.99 17.19
N PHE A 236 5.10 12.37 16.80
CA PHE A 236 5.10 11.03 16.23
C PHE A 236 4.52 9.98 17.19
N PHE A 237 5.01 9.92 18.43
CA PHE A 237 4.57 8.87 19.35
C PHE A 237 3.17 9.11 19.90
N PHE A 238 2.83 10.34 20.27
CA PHE A 238 1.52 10.61 20.88
C PHE A 238 0.41 10.84 19.84
N LYS A 239 0.60 11.72 18.87
CA LYS A 239 -0.42 12.07 17.88
C LYS A 239 -0.57 11.00 16.79
N HIS A 240 0.56 10.62 16.15
CA HIS A 240 0.51 9.74 14.98
C HIS A 240 0.45 8.24 15.29
N ASN A 241 0.79 7.80 16.49
CA ASN A 241 0.70 6.39 16.88
C ASN A 241 -0.40 6.15 17.91
N PHE A 242 -0.34 6.77 19.07
CA PHE A 242 -1.26 6.47 20.16
C PHE A 242 -2.68 6.95 19.86
N SER A 243 -2.87 8.22 19.47
CA SER A 243 -4.20 8.74 19.16
C SER A 243 -4.85 8.06 17.95
N ARG A 244 -4.07 7.66 16.92
CA ARG A 244 -4.60 6.90 15.76
C ARG A 244 -5.17 5.53 16.13
N PHE A 245 -4.67 4.91 17.19
CA PHE A 245 -5.18 3.62 17.64
C PHE A 245 -6.46 3.79 18.45
N SER A 246 -6.52 4.79 19.33
CA SER A 246 -7.66 5.05 20.24
C SER A 246 -8.79 5.84 19.59
N ASP A 247 -8.47 6.79 18.72
CA ASP A 247 -9.43 7.71 18.13
C ASP A 247 -9.48 7.57 16.61
N SER A 248 -10.68 7.74 16.02
CA SER A 248 -10.80 7.79 14.55
C SER A 248 -10.28 9.11 14.02
N MET A 249 -9.23 9.09 13.21
CA MET A 249 -8.69 10.28 12.56
C MET A 249 -9.29 10.45 11.16
N GLU A 250 -9.46 11.71 10.74
CA GLU A 250 -9.85 12.09 9.37
C GLU A 250 -11.17 11.43 8.87
N GLY A 251 -12.09 11.08 9.80
CA GLY A 251 -13.37 10.46 9.43
C GLY A 251 -13.29 8.97 9.02
N HIS A 252 -12.12 8.33 9.11
CA HIS A 252 -11.92 6.92 8.77
C HIS A 252 -12.32 5.94 9.89
N SER A 253 -13.48 6.16 10.51
CA SER A 253 -14.08 5.19 11.44
C SER A 253 -14.84 4.09 10.70
N GLY A 254 -15.01 2.93 11.31
CA GLY A 254 -15.79 1.87 10.69
C GLY A 254 -15.94 0.61 11.55
N SER A 255 -16.86 -0.24 11.14
CA SER A 255 -17.05 -1.56 11.76
C SER A 255 -15.80 -2.43 11.59
N PRO A 256 -15.47 -3.31 12.56
CA PRO A 256 -14.46 -4.34 12.39
C PRO A 256 -14.64 -5.20 11.13
N LEU A 257 -15.88 -5.37 10.66
CA LEU A 257 -16.18 -6.10 9.40
C LEU A 257 -15.58 -5.45 8.18
N LEU A 258 -15.35 -4.13 8.18
CA LEU A 258 -14.71 -3.41 7.07
C LEU A 258 -13.27 -3.89 6.84
N THR A 259 -12.55 -4.25 7.90
CA THR A 259 -11.21 -4.85 7.78
C THR A 259 -11.24 -6.17 7.01
N PHE A 260 -12.23 -7.02 7.28
CA PHE A 260 -12.42 -8.25 6.51
C PHE A 260 -12.83 -7.99 5.06
N ALA A 261 -13.66 -6.96 4.82
CA ALA A 261 -14.02 -6.55 3.47
C ALA A 261 -12.78 -6.06 2.69
N PHE A 262 -11.85 -5.34 3.32
CA PHE A 262 -10.58 -4.95 2.68
C PHE A 262 -9.70 -6.15 2.36
N VAL A 263 -9.55 -7.11 3.29
CA VAL A 263 -8.73 -8.31 3.07
C VAL A 263 -9.29 -9.14 1.92
N PHE A 264 -10.57 -9.50 1.97
CA PHE A 264 -11.16 -10.44 1.01
C PHE A 264 -11.76 -9.75 -0.22
N GLY A 265 -12.35 -8.56 -0.06
CA GLY A 265 -12.98 -7.83 -1.16
C GLY A 265 -12.00 -7.04 -2.02
N LEU A 266 -10.83 -6.66 -1.49
CA LEU A 266 -9.78 -5.98 -2.27
C LEU A 266 -8.54 -6.85 -2.43
N GLY A 267 -7.98 -7.36 -1.32
CA GLY A 267 -6.71 -8.07 -1.32
C GLY A 267 -6.78 -9.44 -1.97
N MET A 268 -7.78 -10.24 -1.61
CA MET A 268 -7.95 -11.63 -2.06
C MET A 268 -9.14 -11.79 -3.01
N LEU A 269 -9.58 -10.73 -3.67
CA LEU A 269 -10.75 -10.72 -4.56
C LEU A 269 -10.69 -11.84 -5.61
N ALA A 270 -9.54 -12.02 -6.26
CA ALA A 270 -9.32 -13.06 -7.25
C ALA A 270 -9.51 -14.49 -6.69
N PHE A 271 -9.40 -14.68 -5.38
CA PHE A 271 -9.40 -16.00 -4.73
C PHE A 271 -10.47 -16.16 -3.64
N ILE A 272 -11.48 -15.28 -3.61
CA ILE A 272 -12.63 -15.40 -2.68
C ILE A 272 -13.23 -16.81 -2.64
N PRO A 273 -13.46 -17.52 -3.78
CA PRO A 273 -14.07 -18.85 -3.77
C PRO A 273 -13.25 -19.90 -3.00
N PHE A 274 -11.94 -19.66 -2.88
CA PHE A 274 -11.02 -20.59 -2.23
C PHE A 274 -10.69 -20.17 -0.79
N SER A 275 -10.92 -18.90 -0.43
CA SER A 275 -10.49 -18.33 0.85
C SER A 275 -11.13 -19.04 2.05
N VAL A 276 -12.45 -19.15 2.08
CA VAL A 276 -13.16 -19.79 3.21
C VAL A 276 -12.72 -21.23 3.42
N GLN A 277 -12.54 -21.98 2.33
CA GLN A 277 -12.14 -23.37 2.39
C GLN A 277 -10.66 -23.51 2.80
N SER A 278 -9.80 -22.57 2.40
CA SER A 278 -8.40 -22.55 2.82
C SER A 278 -8.29 -22.41 4.35
N PHE A 279 -9.05 -21.50 4.96
CA PHE A 279 -9.07 -21.37 6.42
C PHE A 279 -9.61 -22.60 7.14
N LYS A 280 -10.70 -23.22 6.63
CA LYS A 280 -11.22 -24.48 7.16
C LYS A 280 -10.20 -25.61 7.05
N ASN A 281 -9.49 -25.72 5.93
CA ASN A 281 -8.44 -26.73 5.74
C ASN A 281 -7.27 -26.48 6.68
N THR A 282 -6.81 -25.23 6.79
CA THR A 282 -5.75 -24.82 7.73
C THR A 282 -6.10 -25.23 9.16
N TRP A 283 -7.35 -25.02 9.58
CA TRP A 283 -7.79 -25.43 10.92
C TRP A 283 -7.79 -26.96 11.12
N LYS A 284 -8.08 -27.73 10.08
CA LYS A 284 -7.94 -29.20 10.12
C LYS A 284 -6.47 -29.63 10.23
N GLU A 285 -5.58 -28.90 9.57
CA GLU A 285 -4.14 -29.14 9.57
C GLU A 285 -3.39 -28.41 10.70
N ARG A 286 -4.07 -27.87 11.70
CA ARG A 286 -3.49 -27.09 12.79
C ARG A 286 -2.41 -27.77 13.62
N LYS A 287 -2.22 -29.07 13.44
CA LYS A 287 -1.10 -29.83 14.02
C LYS A 287 0.22 -29.58 13.30
N ASP A 288 0.18 -29.16 12.04
CA ASP A 288 1.36 -28.68 11.32
C ASP A 288 1.79 -27.31 11.88
N SER A 289 3.00 -27.25 12.39
CA SER A 289 3.49 -26.06 13.09
C SER A 289 3.68 -24.86 12.14
N ALA A 290 4.06 -25.09 10.87
CA ALA A 290 4.22 -24.02 9.87
C ALA A 290 2.86 -23.44 9.49
N MET A 291 1.88 -24.31 9.22
CA MET A 291 0.52 -23.92 8.90
C MET A 291 -0.11 -23.11 10.03
N MET A 292 0.04 -23.59 11.28
CA MET A 292 -0.48 -22.92 12.46
C MET A 292 0.20 -21.56 12.68
N TYR A 293 1.52 -21.46 12.48
CA TYR A 293 2.24 -20.20 12.59
C TYR A 293 1.76 -19.16 11.58
N VAL A 294 1.60 -19.55 10.31
CA VAL A 294 1.11 -18.66 9.26
C VAL A 294 -0.31 -18.18 9.56
N LEU A 295 -1.18 -19.08 10.05
CA LEU A 295 -2.54 -18.73 10.46
C LEU A 295 -2.55 -17.72 11.61
N ILE A 296 -1.76 -17.97 12.67
CA ILE A 296 -1.66 -17.06 13.83
C ILE A 296 -1.16 -15.69 13.37
N SER A 297 -0.10 -15.65 12.57
CA SER A 297 0.50 -14.40 12.10
C SER A 297 -0.47 -13.59 11.25
N ALA A 298 -1.19 -14.21 10.31
CA ALA A 298 -2.24 -13.57 9.53
C ALA A 298 -3.37 -13.04 10.42
N SER A 299 -3.83 -13.88 11.37
CA SER A 299 -4.92 -13.52 12.30
C SER A 299 -4.54 -12.36 13.20
N VAL A 300 -3.31 -12.32 13.72
CA VAL A 300 -2.81 -11.22 14.57
C VAL A 300 -2.91 -9.90 13.83
N ILE A 301 -2.47 -9.82 12.58
CA ILE A 301 -2.52 -8.58 11.80
C ILE A 301 -3.97 -8.17 11.56
N VAL A 302 -4.81 -9.09 11.07
CA VAL A 302 -6.21 -8.78 10.73
C VAL A 302 -7.00 -8.36 11.97
N VAL A 303 -6.85 -9.07 13.09
CA VAL A 303 -7.56 -8.77 14.34
C VAL A 303 -7.06 -7.46 14.93
N PHE A 304 -5.75 -7.20 14.93
CA PHE A 304 -5.19 -5.94 15.42
C PHE A 304 -5.80 -4.73 14.73
N PHE A 305 -5.86 -4.75 13.40
CA PHE A 305 -6.45 -3.64 12.65
C PHE A 305 -8.00 -3.67 12.64
N ALA A 306 -8.63 -4.81 12.91
CA ALA A 306 -10.07 -4.87 13.13
C ALA A 306 -10.49 -4.22 14.46
N ILE A 307 -9.61 -4.21 15.46
CA ILE A 307 -9.87 -3.56 16.77
C ILE A 307 -9.51 -2.07 16.74
N SER A 308 -8.49 -1.67 15.96
CA SER A 308 -8.09 -0.26 15.82
C SER A 308 -9.28 0.63 15.44
N SER A 309 -9.34 1.86 15.98
CA SER A 309 -10.42 2.82 15.68
C SER A 309 -10.37 3.33 14.24
N THR A 310 -9.17 3.58 13.71
CA THR A 310 -9.00 4.00 12.31
C THR A 310 -8.96 2.80 11.36
N LYS A 311 -9.77 2.84 10.30
CA LYS A 311 -9.90 1.79 9.27
C LYS A 311 -9.40 2.29 7.93
N LEU A 312 -8.23 1.82 7.50
CA LEU A 312 -7.68 2.11 6.17
C LEU A 312 -7.41 0.81 5.41
N PRO A 313 -7.68 0.74 4.10
CA PRO A 313 -7.44 -0.46 3.31
C PRO A 313 -5.99 -0.96 3.38
N ASN A 314 -5.01 -0.05 3.30
CA ASN A 314 -3.58 -0.36 3.34
C ASN A 314 -3.11 -1.01 4.65
N TYR A 315 -3.82 -0.83 5.77
CA TYR A 315 -3.47 -1.46 7.04
C TYR A 315 -3.56 -2.99 7.00
N THR A 316 -4.37 -3.54 6.11
CA THR A 316 -4.54 -4.99 5.98
C THR A 316 -3.48 -5.66 5.12
N VAL A 317 -2.77 -4.91 4.29
CA VAL A 317 -1.82 -5.43 3.28
C VAL A 317 -0.71 -6.30 3.86
N PRO A 318 -0.13 -6.02 5.04
CA PRO A 318 0.87 -6.91 5.65
C PRO A 318 0.38 -8.34 5.91
N SER A 319 -0.93 -8.59 5.96
CA SER A 319 -1.50 -9.93 6.12
C SER A 319 -1.53 -10.74 4.81
N TYR A 320 -1.44 -10.08 3.65
CA TYR A 320 -1.64 -10.72 2.34
C TYR A 320 -0.63 -11.82 2.02
N PRO A 321 0.68 -11.65 2.27
CA PRO A 321 1.66 -12.72 2.05
C PRO A 321 1.35 -13.98 2.84
N LEU A 322 0.89 -13.83 4.08
CA LEU A 322 0.53 -14.95 4.96
C LEU A 322 -0.77 -15.64 4.49
N ILE A 323 -1.79 -14.86 4.14
CA ILE A 323 -3.07 -15.38 3.61
C ILE A 323 -2.84 -16.06 2.25
N ALA A 324 -1.98 -15.52 1.40
CA ALA A 324 -1.62 -16.12 0.13
C ALA A 324 -0.98 -17.51 0.29
N ILE A 325 -0.18 -17.71 1.35
CA ILE A 325 0.35 -19.05 1.69
C ILE A 325 -0.79 -20.01 2.06
N LEU A 326 -1.74 -19.59 2.88
CA LEU A 326 -2.89 -20.44 3.27
C LEU A 326 -3.71 -20.85 2.05
N ILE A 327 -4.01 -19.90 1.17
CA ILE A 327 -4.74 -20.14 -0.09
C ILE A 327 -3.91 -21.02 -1.03
N GLY A 328 -2.63 -20.71 -1.23
CA GLY A 328 -1.74 -21.43 -2.14
C GLY A 328 -1.50 -22.89 -1.72
N ALA A 329 -1.33 -23.13 -0.41
CA ALA A 329 -1.21 -24.47 0.15
C ALA A 329 -2.50 -25.29 0.00
N TYR A 330 -3.66 -24.63 0.15
CA TYR A 330 -4.96 -25.27 -0.08
C TYR A 330 -5.15 -25.63 -1.56
N ILE A 331 -4.92 -24.67 -2.48
CA ILE A 331 -5.06 -24.88 -3.93
C ILE A 331 -4.12 -26.00 -4.41
N ALA A 332 -2.93 -26.14 -3.82
CA ALA A 332 -1.99 -27.18 -4.22
C ALA A 332 -2.49 -28.62 -3.96
N LYS A 333 -3.50 -28.78 -3.09
CA LYS A 333 -4.07 -30.08 -2.67
C LYS A 333 -5.39 -30.41 -3.32
N ILE A 334 -6.08 -29.44 -3.95
CA ILE A 334 -7.37 -29.68 -4.54
C ILE A 334 -7.26 -30.27 -5.96
N ASP A 335 -8.22 -31.10 -6.28
CA ASP A 335 -8.45 -31.69 -7.59
C ASP A 335 -9.90 -31.48 -8.04
N ASN A 336 -10.33 -32.18 -9.09
CA ASN A 336 -11.68 -32.07 -9.61
C ASN A 336 -12.79 -32.54 -8.62
N GLN A 337 -12.44 -33.29 -7.57
CA GLN A 337 -13.39 -33.65 -6.51
C GLN A 337 -13.81 -32.42 -5.67
N TRP A 338 -13.07 -31.31 -5.77
CA TRP A 338 -13.46 -30.04 -5.17
C TRP A 338 -14.89 -29.62 -5.52
N PHE A 339 -15.36 -29.98 -6.73
CA PHE A 339 -16.72 -29.71 -7.19
C PHE A 339 -17.78 -30.64 -6.59
N ALA A 340 -17.42 -31.69 -5.87
CA ALA A 340 -18.37 -32.52 -5.15
C ALA A 340 -19.06 -31.75 -4.01
N ASN A 341 -18.37 -30.77 -3.42
CA ASN A 341 -18.93 -29.93 -2.38
C ASN A 341 -19.86 -28.86 -2.97
N LEU A 342 -21.12 -28.86 -2.55
CA LEU A 342 -22.11 -27.89 -3.02
C LEU A 342 -21.73 -26.45 -2.67
N GLY A 343 -21.18 -26.22 -1.47
CA GLY A 343 -20.75 -24.89 -1.04
C GLY A 343 -19.63 -24.30 -1.93
N ASN A 344 -18.71 -25.15 -2.42
CA ASN A 344 -17.67 -24.73 -3.35
C ASN A 344 -18.26 -24.31 -4.69
N ARG A 345 -19.24 -25.05 -5.19
CA ARG A 345 -19.94 -24.73 -6.46
C ARG A 345 -20.74 -23.44 -6.33
N ILE A 346 -21.44 -23.25 -5.23
CA ILE A 346 -22.19 -22.02 -4.93
C ILE A 346 -21.23 -20.83 -4.85
N GLY A 347 -20.13 -20.94 -4.10
CA GLY A 347 -19.15 -19.88 -4.01
C GLY A 347 -18.53 -19.52 -5.37
N LEU A 348 -18.21 -20.52 -6.18
CA LEU A 348 -17.69 -20.31 -7.54
C LEU A 348 -18.75 -19.69 -8.48
N PHE A 349 -20.02 -20.06 -8.33
CA PHE A 349 -21.12 -19.48 -9.09
C PHE A 349 -21.28 -17.99 -8.79
N PHE A 350 -21.34 -17.61 -7.52
CA PHE A 350 -21.43 -16.19 -7.14
C PHE A 350 -20.20 -15.38 -7.57
N TYR A 351 -19.01 -15.98 -7.49
CA TYR A 351 -17.81 -15.35 -7.99
C TYR A 351 -17.85 -15.14 -9.51
N ALA A 352 -18.29 -16.11 -10.27
CA ALA A 352 -18.45 -15.97 -11.70
C ALA A 352 -19.47 -14.88 -12.08
N ILE A 353 -20.58 -14.78 -11.35
CA ILE A 353 -21.56 -13.70 -11.53
C ILE A 353 -20.94 -12.34 -11.19
N LEU A 354 -20.14 -12.26 -10.13
CA LEU A 354 -19.40 -11.04 -9.79
C LEU A 354 -18.47 -10.62 -10.92
N LEU A 355 -17.70 -11.56 -11.51
CA LEU A 355 -16.83 -11.26 -12.65
C LEU A 355 -17.63 -10.81 -13.89
N ILE A 356 -18.77 -11.45 -14.17
CA ILE A 356 -19.64 -11.06 -15.28
C ILE A 356 -20.20 -9.65 -15.10
N GLY A 357 -20.61 -9.32 -13.87
CA GLY A 357 -21.15 -8.01 -13.54
C GLY A 357 -20.11 -6.92 -13.29
N PHE A 358 -18.82 -7.27 -13.24
CA PHE A 358 -17.76 -6.35 -12.84
C PHE A 358 -17.69 -5.07 -13.71
N PRO A 359 -17.72 -5.16 -15.08
CA PRO A 359 -17.74 -3.96 -15.91
C PRO A 359 -18.96 -3.07 -15.69
N VAL A 360 -20.12 -3.69 -15.40
CA VAL A 360 -21.35 -2.94 -15.09
C VAL A 360 -21.20 -2.19 -13.78
N GLY A 361 -20.64 -2.83 -12.75
CA GLY A 361 -20.33 -2.18 -11.47
C GLY A 361 -19.38 -1.00 -11.63
N ILE A 362 -18.30 -1.16 -12.42
CA ILE A 362 -17.36 -0.09 -12.74
C ILE A 362 -18.04 1.05 -13.50
N TYR A 363 -18.87 0.75 -14.51
CA TYR A 363 -19.61 1.77 -15.24
C TYR A 363 -20.46 2.66 -14.31
N PHE A 364 -21.24 2.05 -13.42
CA PHE A 364 -22.06 2.81 -12.48
C PHE A 364 -21.24 3.52 -11.41
N GLY A 365 -20.12 2.93 -10.97
CA GLY A 365 -19.18 3.58 -10.06
C GLY A 365 -18.58 4.85 -10.66
N LEU A 366 -18.07 4.78 -11.87
CA LEU A 366 -17.53 5.94 -12.59
C LEU A 366 -18.62 7.00 -12.86
N LYS A 367 -19.80 6.59 -13.31
CA LYS A 367 -20.92 7.49 -13.56
C LYS A 367 -21.39 8.24 -12.30
N GLY A 368 -21.28 7.60 -11.14
CA GLY A 368 -21.64 8.20 -9.84
C GLY A 368 -20.59 9.15 -9.28
N ASP A 369 -19.36 9.07 -9.74
CA ASP A 369 -18.28 9.95 -9.33
C ASP A 369 -18.27 11.26 -10.16
N LYS A 370 -18.18 12.40 -9.47
CA LYS A 370 -18.25 13.71 -10.12
C LYS A 370 -17.04 14.06 -10.98
N SER A 371 -15.87 13.46 -10.70
CA SER A 371 -14.63 13.70 -11.44
C SER A 371 -14.44 12.70 -12.58
N LEU A 372 -15.09 11.52 -12.49
CA LEU A 372 -14.84 10.40 -13.41
C LEU A 372 -16.06 10.06 -14.28
N SER A 373 -17.15 10.82 -14.17
CA SER A 373 -18.42 10.51 -14.87
C SER A 373 -18.31 10.46 -16.40
N GLU A 374 -17.36 11.16 -16.98
CA GLU A 374 -17.08 11.14 -18.43
C GLU A 374 -16.24 9.96 -18.88
N LEU A 375 -15.59 9.25 -17.94
CA LEU A 375 -14.70 8.12 -18.20
C LEU A 375 -15.41 6.76 -18.11
N THR A 376 -16.73 6.71 -18.25
CA THR A 376 -17.52 5.47 -18.14
C THR A 376 -17.12 4.39 -19.16
N ASN A 377 -16.55 4.79 -20.30
CA ASN A 377 -15.99 3.89 -21.30
C ASN A 377 -14.83 3.02 -20.77
N LEU A 378 -14.15 3.43 -19.70
CA LEU A 378 -13.10 2.63 -19.04
C LEU A 378 -13.65 1.29 -18.51
N ALA A 379 -14.95 1.20 -18.25
CA ALA A 379 -15.60 -0.05 -17.85
C ALA A 379 -15.40 -1.18 -18.89
N PHE A 380 -15.24 -0.86 -20.17
CA PHE A 380 -15.03 -1.87 -21.22
C PHE A 380 -13.70 -2.62 -21.11
N TYR A 381 -12.67 -2.03 -20.49
CA TYR A 381 -11.40 -2.70 -20.24
C TYR A 381 -11.52 -3.87 -19.25
N PHE A 382 -12.62 -3.96 -18.51
CA PHE A 382 -12.91 -5.06 -17.58
C PHE A 382 -13.73 -6.20 -18.20
N ILE A 383 -14.13 -6.11 -19.49
CA ILE A 383 -14.85 -7.19 -20.21
C ILE A 383 -14.11 -8.54 -20.15
N PRO A 384 -12.76 -8.62 -20.19
CA PRO A 384 -12.06 -9.90 -20.03
C PRO A 384 -12.44 -10.64 -18.74
N LEU A 385 -12.75 -9.95 -17.65
CA LEU A 385 -13.27 -10.57 -16.42
C LEU A 385 -14.62 -11.24 -16.67
N SER A 386 -15.55 -10.59 -17.40
CA SER A 386 -16.85 -11.18 -17.73
C SER A 386 -16.72 -12.42 -18.60
N VAL A 387 -15.83 -12.38 -19.60
CA VAL A 387 -15.54 -13.55 -20.45
C VAL A 387 -15.05 -14.74 -19.63
N VAL A 388 -14.12 -14.48 -18.69
CA VAL A 388 -13.62 -15.53 -17.80
C VAL A 388 -14.69 -15.96 -16.79
N GLY A 389 -15.56 -15.07 -16.32
CA GLY A 389 -16.73 -15.43 -15.52
C GLY A 389 -17.62 -16.47 -16.22
N ILE A 390 -17.95 -16.25 -17.50
CA ILE A 390 -18.72 -17.21 -18.32
C ILE A 390 -17.92 -18.52 -18.48
N PHE A 391 -16.61 -18.44 -18.73
CA PHE A 391 -15.75 -19.61 -18.84
C PHE A 391 -15.72 -20.43 -17.55
N ILE A 392 -15.64 -19.77 -16.38
CA ILE A 392 -15.69 -20.41 -15.06
C ILE A 392 -17.01 -21.15 -14.87
N LEU A 393 -18.13 -20.58 -15.25
CA LEU A 393 -19.43 -21.28 -15.22
C LEU A 393 -19.40 -22.55 -16.08
N LYS A 394 -18.88 -22.46 -17.30
CA LYS A 394 -18.81 -23.61 -18.23
C LYS A 394 -17.82 -24.68 -17.75
N GLN A 395 -16.58 -24.31 -17.40
CA GLN A 395 -15.54 -25.29 -17.05
C GLN A 395 -15.68 -25.75 -15.59
N GLY A 396 -16.04 -24.85 -14.67
CA GLY A 396 -16.17 -25.16 -13.26
C GLY A 396 -17.44 -25.95 -12.95
N ILE A 397 -18.59 -25.48 -13.43
CA ILE A 397 -19.89 -26.09 -13.06
C ILE A 397 -20.25 -27.26 -13.98
N ALA A 398 -20.08 -27.09 -15.30
CA ALA A 398 -20.47 -28.13 -16.28
C ALA A 398 -19.38 -29.20 -16.45
N ARG A 399 -18.12 -28.80 -16.67
CA ARG A 399 -17.00 -29.73 -16.93
C ARG A 399 -16.21 -30.15 -15.72
N LYS A 400 -16.34 -29.44 -14.61
CA LYS A 400 -15.63 -29.69 -13.32
C LYS A 400 -14.12 -29.78 -13.47
N ASN A 401 -13.52 -28.85 -14.21
CA ASN A 401 -12.07 -28.78 -14.42
C ASN A 401 -11.47 -27.63 -13.59
N ILE A 402 -10.92 -27.95 -12.40
CA ILE A 402 -10.39 -26.96 -11.46
C ILE A 402 -9.11 -26.30 -11.96
N GLU A 403 -8.24 -27.05 -12.64
CA GLU A 403 -6.97 -26.52 -13.15
C GLU A 403 -7.21 -25.42 -14.19
N SER A 404 -8.13 -25.66 -15.13
CA SER A 404 -8.54 -24.64 -16.12
C SER A 404 -9.15 -23.41 -15.47
N VAL A 405 -9.98 -23.59 -14.43
CA VAL A 405 -10.57 -22.49 -13.66
C VAL A 405 -9.48 -21.64 -13.00
N LEU A 406 -8.51 -22.26 -12.35
CA LEU A 406 -7.42 -21.56 -11.66
C LEU A 406 -6.54 -20.76 -12.64
N TRP A 407 -6.09 -21.40 -13.72
CA TRP A 407 -5.22 -20.72 -14.68
C TRP A 407 -5.91 -19.55 -15.39
N MET A 408 -7.16 -19.73 -15.83
CA MET A 408 -7.91 -18.65 -16.46
C MET A 408 -8.16 -17.50 -15.49
N ASN A 409 -8.46 -17.82 -14.23
CA ASN A 409 -8.65 -16.81 -13.19
C ASN A 409 -7.37 -16.00 -12.94
N ILE A 410 -6.24 -16.66 -12.74
CA ILE A 410 -4.94 -15.99 -12.54
C ILE A 410 -4.59 -15.12 -13.75
N SER A 411 -4.71 -15.68 -14.94
CA SER A 411 -4.37 -14.98 -16.18
C SER A 411 -5.20 -13.70 -16.37
N VAL A 412 -6.51 -13.79 -16.14
CA VAL A 412 -7.37 -12.60 -16.33
C VAL A 412 -7.08 -11.50 -15.32
N TRP A 413 -6.77 -11.83 -14.07
CA TRP A 413 -6.41 -10.82 -13.09
C TRP A 413 -5.05 -10.19 -13.38
N CYS A 414 -4.05 -10.97 -13.83
CA CYS A 414 -2.78 -10.42 -14.31
C CYS A 414 -3.00 -9.46 -15.50
N VAL A 415 -3.82 -9.87 -16.48
CA VAL A 415 -4.16 -9.00 -17.62
C VAL A 415 -4.89 -7.74 -17.14
N THR A 416 -5.86 -7.89 -16.23
CA THR A 416 -6.59 -6.74 -15.67
C THR A 416 -5.67 -5.75 -14.97
N ILE A 417 -4.68 -6.23 -14.19
CA ILE A 417 -3.69 -5.37 -13.54
C ILE A 417 -2.85 -4.63 -14.59
N MET A 418 -2.42 -5.31 -15.65
CA MET A 418 -1.65 -4.68 -16.72
C MET A 418 -2.49 -3.62 -17.46
N LEU A 419 -3.75 -3.94 -17.80
CA LEU A 419 -4.68 -2.97 -18.41
C LEU A 419 -4.94 -1.78 -17.48
N PHE A 420 -5.07 -2.05 -16.19
CA PHE A 420 -5.30 -1.01 -15.19
C PHE A 420 -4.17 0.02 -15.18
N PHE A 421 -2.92 -0.41 -15.02
CA PHE A 421 -1.79 0.53 -14.92
C PHE A 421 -1.38 1.18 -16.25
N HIS A 422 -1.62 0.52 -17.42
CA HIS A 422 -1.20 1.07 -18.69
C HIS A 422 -2.29 1.85 -19.44
N LEU A 423 -3.56 1.52 -19.24
CA LEU A 423 -4.66 2.08 -20.03
C LEU A 423 -5.72 2.79 -19.19
N ILE A 424 -6.07 2.25 -18.01
CA ILE A 424 -7.18 2.77 -17.21
C ILE A 424 -6.69 3.90 -16.30
N PHE A 425 -5.72 3.61 -15.44
CA PHE A 425 -5.28 4.55 -14.42
C PHE A 425 -4.67 5.83 -14.99
N PRO A 426 -3.91 5.84 -16.13
CA PRO A 426 -3.46 7.09 -16.74
C PRO A 426 -4.58 8.03 -17.17
N GLN A 427 -5.76 7.48 -17.58
CA GLN A 427 -6.90 8.33 -17.94
C GLN A 427 -7.60 8.89 -16.69
N VAL A 428 -7.66 8.10 -15.62
CA VAL A 428 -8.14 8.57 -14.31
C VAL A 428 -7.19 9.62 -13.75
N ASP A 429 -5.88 9.37 -13.79
CA ASP A 429 -4.84 10.30 -13.33
C ASP A 429 -4.85 11.62 -14.11
N GLY A 430 -5.21 11.58 -15.40
CA GLY A 430 -5.42 12.77 -16.22
C GLY A 430 -6.49 13.74 -15.69
N GLN A 431 -7.36 13.31 -14.77
CA GLN A 431 -8.37 14.15 -14.11
C GLN A 431 -7.85 14.80 -12.83
N ASN A 432 -6.59 14.58 -12.43
CA ASN A 432 -6.06 15.23 -11.25
C ASN A 432 -5.87 16.75 -11.44
N PRO A 433 -6.11 17.59 -10.40
CA PRO A 433 -6.08 19.03 -10.55
C PRO A 433 -4.71 19.59 -10.95
N VAL A 434 -3.62 18.93 -10.62
CA VAL A 434 -2.28 19.38 -11.04
C VAL A 434 -2.15 19.29 -12.56
N ARG A 435 -2.53 18.14 -13.16
CA ARG A 435 -2.51 17.98 -14.63
C ARG A 435 -3.45 18.90 -15.36
N GLN A 436 -4.58 19.23 -14.75
CA GLN A 436 -5.58 20.09 -15.38
C GLN A 436 -5.19 21.56 -15.31
N THR A 437 -4.71 22.04 -14.16
CA THR A 437 -4.53 23.48 -13.95
C THR A 437 -3.08 23.96 -14.17
N LEU A 438 -2.07 23.13 -13.85
CA LEU A 438 -0.67 23.56 -13.93
C LEU A 438 -0.19 23.93 -15.35
N PRO A 439 -0.61 23.25 -16.43
CA PRO A 439 -0.20 23.64 -17.80
C PRO A 439 -0.66 25.03 -18.24
N GLU A 440 -1.71 25.57 -17.62
CA GLU A 440 -2.23 26.91 -17.88
C GLU A 440 -1.58 27.99 -17.01
N MET A 441 -0.68 27.60 -16.11
CA MET A 441 0.04 28.50 -15.21
C MET A 441 1.45 28.78 -15.73
N ASP A 442 1.83 30.06 -15.74
CA ASP A 442 3.24 30.43 -15.91
C ASP A 442 4.00 30.18 -14.62
N THR A 443 4.66 29.03 -14.55
CA THR A 443 5.36 28.57 -13.34
C THR A 443 6.58 29.41 -12.98
N SER A 444 7.02 30.35 -13.83
CA SER A 444 8.09 31.29 -13.49
C SER A 444 7.61 32.41 -12.55
N LYS A 445 6.31 32.64 -12.47
CA LYS A 445 5.70 33.66 -11.62
C LYS A 445 5.58 33.21 -10.17
N THR A 446 5.22 34.16 -9.30
CA THR A 446 4.94 33.90 -7.89
C THR A 446 3.73 32.97 -7.75
N ILE A 447 3.90 31.87 -7.01
CA ILE A 447 2.80 30.96 -6.66
C ILE A 447 2.73 30.88 -5.14
N ILE A 448 1.56 31.17 -4.59
CA ILE A 448 1.27 31.10 -3.15
C ILE A 448 0.03 30.23 -2.90
N ALA A 449 -0.17 29.83 -1.67
CA ALA A 449 -1.35 29.10 -1.25
C ALA A 449 -2.14 29.86 -0.16
N PHE A 450 -3.45 29.66 -0.13
CA PHE A 450 -4.32 30.23 0.90
C PHE A 450 -5.04 29.13 1.67
N LYS A 451 -4.79 29.07 2.99
CA LYS A 451 -5.38 28.16 4.01
C LYS A 451 -5.22 26.67 3.72
N ARG A 452 -5.36 26.23 2.49
CA ARG A 452 -5.27 24.80 2.07
C ARG A 452 -4.53 24.65 0.75
N LEU A 453 -3.67 23.64 0.66
CA LEU A 453 -2.90 23.31 -0.54
C LEU A 453 -2.98 21.82 -0.82
N ASN A 454 -3.20 21.45 -2.08
CA ASN A 454 -3.01 20.07 -2.51
C ASN A 454 -1.51 19.78 -2.62
N PRO A 455 -0.99 18.79 -1.87
CA PRO A 455 0.46 18.54 -1.78
C PRO A 455 1.12 18.17 -3.11
N ALA A 456 0.36 17.66 -4.08
CA ALA A 456 0.90 17.28 -5.38
C ALA A 456 1.47 18.48 -6.17
N PHE A 457 0.98 19.70 -5.93
CA PHE A 457 1.56 20.91 -6.54
C PHE A 457 2.99 21.16 -6.06
N VAL A 458 3.31 20.89 -4.78
CA VAL A 458 4.66 21.12 -4.24
C VAL A 458 5.66 20.18 -4.93
N PHE A 459 5.31 18.89 -5.04
CA PHE A 459 6.15 17.92 -5.74
C PHE A 459 6.29 18.22 -7.24
N ALA A 460 5.19 18.60 -7.90
CA ALA A 460 5.20 18.91 -9.34
C ALA A 460 6.05 20.15 -9.67
N LEU A 461 5.97 21.17 -8.82
CA LEU A 461 6.74 22.43 -9.00
C LEU A 461 8.17 22.34 -8.45
N LYS A 462 8.48 21.35 -7.60
CA LYS A 462 9.80 21.12 -6.97
C LYS A 462 10.34 22.36 -6.24
N ARG A 463 9.46 23.13 -5.64
CA ARG A 463 9.79 24.34 -4.87
C ARG A 463 8.78 24.60 -3.77
N GLU A 464 9.16 25.44 -2.83
CA GLU A 464 8.25 25.93 -1.80
C GLU A 464 7.04 26.66 -2.41
N ILE A 465 5.86 26.38 -1.86
CA ILE A 465 4.64 27.15 -2.08
C ILE A 465 4.24 27.74 -0.72
N PRO A 466 4.60 29.00 -0.42
CA PRO A 466 4.25 29.63 0.84
C PRO A 466 2.74 29.67 1.04
N MET A 467 2.30 29.28 2.25
CA MET A 467 0.88 29.19 2.57
C MET A 467 0.51 30.24 3.63
N TYR A 468 -0.53 31.02 3.35
CA TYR A 468 -1.01 32.11 4.20
C TYR A 468 -2.45 31.85 4.63
N ASN A 469 -2.80 32.36 5.83
CA ASN A 469 -4.12 32.15 6.41
C ASN A 469 -4.98 33.42 6.47
N ASP A 470 -4.41 34.58 6.17
CA ASP A 470 -5.09 35.88 6.26
C ASP A 470 -5.07 36.62 4.89
N VAL A 471 -6.15 37.34 4.64
CA VAL A 471 -6.36 38.08 3.38
C VAL A 471 -5.45 39.31 3.26
N GLU A 472 -5.06 39.92 4.38
CA GLU A 472 -4.23 41.14 4.34
C GLU A 472 -2.81 40.82 3.86
N THR A 473 -2.24 39.69 4.28
CA THR A 473 -0.95 39.21 3.75
C THR A 473 -1.05 38.92 2.25
N ILE A 474 -2.14 38.35 1.76
CA ILE A 474 -2.34 38.13 0.31
C ILE A 474 -2.34 39.46 -0.44
N LYS A 475 -3.06 40.49 0.04
CA LYS A 475 -3.06 41.84 -0.58
C LYS A 475 -1.68 42.50 -0.58
N GLN A 476 -0.90 42.35 0.49
CA GLN A 476 0.46 42.86 0.56
C GLN A 476 1.37 42.18 -0.50
N ILE A 477 1.25 40.87 -0.67
CA ILE A 477 2.02 40.13 -1.68
C ILE A 477 1.61 40.60 -3.08
N MET A 478 0.31 40.70 -3.36
CA MET A 478 -0.19 41.21 -4.65
C MET A 478 0.28 42.64 -4.93
N GLY A 479 0.41 43.49 -3.91
CA GLY A 479 0.97 44.83 -4.04
C GLY A 479 2.47 44.87 -4.29
N SER A 480 3.22 43.86 -3.85
CA SER A 480 4.68 43.76 -3.99
C SER A 480 5.14 42.97 -5.22
N GLN A 481 4.30 42.08 -5.74
CA GLN A 481 4.57 41.21 -6.88
C GLN A 481 3.67 41.60 -8.06
N PRO A 482 4.25 41.84 -9.28
CA PRO A 482 3.47 42.36 -10.41
C PRO A 482 2.40 41.35 -10.89
N SER A 483 2.65 40.06 -10.77
CA SER A 483 1.71 39.03 -11.19
C SER A 483 2.01 37.68 -10.48
N GLY A 484 0.99 36.84 -10.37
CA GLY A 484 1.16 35.51 -9.77
C GLY A 484 -0.12 34.69 -9.74
N TYR A 485 -0.02 33.54 -9.08
CA TYR A 485 -1.12 32.61 -8.88
C TYR A 485 -1.30 32.31 -7.39
N LEU A 486 -2.57 32.10 -7.01
CA LEU A 486 -2.96 31.66 -5.69
C LEU A 486 -3.71 30.34 -5.80
N ILE A 487 -3.21 29.31 -5.11
CA ILE A 487 -3.84 27.98 -5.04
C ILE A 487 -4.58 27.86 -3.71
N SER A 488 -5.84 27.40 -3.74
CA SER A 488 -6.67 27.20 -2.57
C SER A 488 -7.72 26.10 -2.80
N ARG A 489 -8.81 26.14 -2.03
CA ARG A 489 -9.99 25.30 -2.16
C ARG A 489 -11.21 26.15 -2.45
N THR A 490 -12.19 25.60 -3.18
CA THR A 490 -13.44 26.32 -3.49
C THR A 490 -14.26 26.73 -2.27
N GLU A 491 -14.02 26.11 -1.10
CA GLU A 491 -14.62 26.54 0.16
C GLU A 491 -14.24 27.97 0.57
N PHE A 492 -13.13 28.50 0.04
CA PHE A 492 -12.65 29.87 0.28
C PHE A 492 -12.86 30.79 -0.91
N GLN A 493 -13.58 30.35 -1.95
CA GLN A 493 -13.73 31.10 -3.20
C GLN A 493 -14.36 32.48 -2.99
N GLU A 494 -15.45 32.58 -2.21
CA GLU A 494 -16.12 33.85 -1.93
C GLU A 494 -15.22 34.86 -1.21
N GLU A 495 -14.39 34.37 -0.26
CA GLU A 495 -13.44 35.19 0.49
C GLU A 495 -12.33 35.72 -0.43
N LEU A 496 -11.89 34.92 -1.39
CA LEU A 496 -10.83 35.28 -2.33
C LEU A 496 -11.34 36.21 -3.46
N GLU A 497 -12.54 35.99 -3.97
CA GLU A 497 -13.16 36.84 -5.00
C GLU A 497 -13.47 38.24 -4.48
N ALA A 498 -13.58 38.43 -3.15
CA ALA A 498 -13.70 39.73 -2.54
C ALA A 498 -12.41 40.57 -2.54
N ILE A 499 -11.25 39.99 -2.92
CA ILE A 499 -9.98 40.68 -3.00
C ILE A 499 -9.84 41.40 -4.34
N PRO A 500 -9.76 42.74 -4.37
CA PRO A 500 -9.63 43.49 -5.63
C PRO A 500 -8.37 43.08 -6.40
N GLY A 501 -8.52 42.80 -7.69
CA GLY A 501 -7.40 42.42 -8.58
C GLY A 501 -7.01 40.94 -8.51
N LEU A 502 -7.71 40.11 -7.71
CA LEU A 502 -7.57 38.67 -7.73
C LEU A 502 -8.73 38.07 -8.56
N GLU A 503 -8.39 37.37 -9.63
CA GLU A 503 -9.34 36.85 -10.61
C GLU A 503 -9.37 35.33 -10.60
N PHE A 504 -10.52 34.75 -10.86
CA PHE A 504 -10.66 33.31 -11.09
C PHE A 504 -9.86 32.89 -12.33
N GLN A 505 -9.05 31.84 -12.20
CA GLN A 505 -8.33 31.24 -13.32
C GLN A 505 -8.96 29.91 -13.70
N ASP A 506 -8.98 28.96 -12.77
CA ASP A 506 -9.44 27.61 -13.02
C ASP A 506 -9.82 26.88 -11.73
N LYS A 507 -10.55 25.77 -11.85
CA LYS A 507 -10.82 24.86 -10.74
C LYS A 507 -10.93 23.43 -11.21
N ALA A 508 -10.36 22.51 -10.45
CA ALA A 508 -10.45 21.07 -10.72
C ALA A 508 -10.71 20.30 -9.43
N ARG A 509 -11.61 19.31 -9.52
CA ARG A 509 -11.94 18.47 -8.36
C ARG A 509 -10.77 17.55 -8.03
N ASP A 510 -10.45 17.44 -6.75
CA ASP A 510 -9.43 16.51 -6.29
C ASP A 510 -9.89 15.06 -6.49
N LEU A 511 -9.01 14.23 -7.08
CA LEU A 511 -9.26 12.80 -7.23
C LEU A 511 -9.23 12.11 -5.86
N PHE A 512 -10.15 11.18 -5.65
CA PHE A 512 -10.24 10.34 -4.45
C PHE A 512 -10.57 11.11 -3.16
N GLU A 513 -10.88 12.40 -3.28
CA GLU A 513 -11.21 13.29 -2.16
C GLU A 513 -12.42 14.15 -2.46
N ASN A 514 -12.95 14.79 -1.41
CA ASN A 514 -14.12 15.67 -1.56
C ASN A 514 -13.79 17.09 -2.01
N PRO A 515 -12.62 17.70 -1.65
CA PRO A 515 -12.34 19.09 -1.99
C PRO A 515 -12.22 19.31 -3.50
N THR A 516 -12.32 20.58 -3.89
CA THR A 516 -12.03 21.05 -5.24
C THR A 516 -10.91 22.09 -5.14
N THR A 517 -9.82 21.87 -5.84
CA THR A 517 -8.72 22.82 -5.97
C THR A 517 -9.20 24.03 -6.77
N LEU A 518 -8.88 25.22 -6.28
CA LEU A 518 -9.15 26.51 -6.89
C LEU A 518 -7.84 27.20 -7.23
N VAL A 519 -7.73 27.72 -8.43
CA VAL A 519 -6.59 28.55 -8.88
C VAL A 519 -7.11 29.95 -9.22
N MET A 520 -6.51 30.95 -8.57
CA MET A 520 -6.75 32.35 -8.84
C MET A 520 -5.47 32.98 -9.42
N LYS A 521 -5.61 34.11 -10.11
CA LYS A 521 -4.48 34.87 -10.67
C LYS A 521 -4.61 36.35 -10.36
N TRP A 522 -3.48 37.07 -10.37
CA TRP A 522 -3.46 38.53 -10.29
C TRP A 522 -2.41 39.13 -11.24
N GLY A 523 -2.65 40.38 -11.66
CA GLY A 523 -1.70 41.15 -12.49
C GLY A 523 -1.40 40.52 -13.83
N MET A 524 -2.36 39.84 -14.47
CA MET A 524 -2.26 39.25 -15.80
C MET A 524 -3.34 39.87 -16.68
N ASP A 525 -2.91 40.44 -17.80
CA ASP A 525 -3.80 40.93 -18.86
C ASP A 525 -4.34 39.81 -19.73
#